data_79c88891ead8cf154934ada2f63e80aa
#
_entry.id   79c88891ead8cf154934ada2f63e80aa
#
_cell.length_a   1.000
_cell.length_b   1.000
_cell.length_c   1.000
_cell.angle_alpha   90.00
_cell.angle_beta   90.00
_cell.angle_gamma   90.00
#
_symmetry.space_group_name_H-M   'P 1'
#
loop_
_entity.id
_entity.type
_entity.pdbx_description
1 polymer ?
#
loop_
_entity_poly.entity_id
_entity_poly.type
_entity_poly.pdbx_seq_one_letter_code
_entity_poly.pdbx_strand_id
1 'polypeptide(L)'
;MPAPEPRANPLLLGHDAAEATILDAMFAGRMHHAWLITGPEGVGKATLAYRFARRLLAGRPMDQSLALDGANPVFRRVAAASHSDMLTIERAYDPKRKRMRTQIAVDDVRKVNGFMHLTPAEGGWRVVVVDGAEEMNAASANALLKVLEEPPPRAVLLLVSSSPGRLLPTIRSRCRRLRLGQLDDATMDTLLRQYLPALSDDERGRLVTLAEGSPGRAIRMAEDEGLAISAIVDGLLANIPAFRMSRGYEIADALAKSETGFSTFMDLLRAGVSSAVRAAARGQADPEQERMVAVRPIDAWDDLWQGLTRLQDETERFALDKRQAIVAGLGMLTGTTP
;
A
#
# COMPACT_ATOMS: atom_id res chain seq x y z
N MET A 1 -0.63 20.06 6.59
CA MET A 1 0.42 19.18 7.15
C MET A 1 0.36 17.88 6.39
N PRO A 2 1.47 17.24 6.04
CA PRO A 2 1.43 15.94 5.37
C PRO A 2 0.67 14.93 6.24
N ALA A 3 0.10 13.90 5.60
CA ALA A 3 -0.57 12.84 6.33
C ALA A 3 0.42 12.14 7.28
N PRO A 4 0.02 11.83 8.53
CA PRO A 4 0.94 11.24 9.49
C PRO A 4 1.36 9.84 9.06
N GLU A 5 2.61 9.48 9.31
CA GLU A 5 3.10 8.11 9.12
C GLU A 5 2.22 7.10 9.88
N PRO A 6 2.08 5.85 9.41
CA PRO A 6 1.24 4.83 10.05
C PRO A 6 1.47 4.68 11.56
N ARG A 7 2.75 4.75 12.00
CA ARG A 7 3.13 4.64 13.43
C ARG A 7 2.67 5.81 14.28
N ALA A 8 2.48 6.99 13.69
CA ALA A 8 2.05 8.21 14.34
C ALA A 8 0.59 8.59 14.03
N ASN A 9 -0.11 7.77 13.24
CA ASN A 9 -1.48 8.06 12.86
C ASN A 9 -2.47 7.60 13.93
N PRO A 10 -3.23 8.49 14.57
CA PRO A 10 -4.26 8.14 15.54
C PRO A 10 -5.56 7.67 14.88
N LEU A 11 -5.76 8.02 13.60
CA LEU A 11 -7.03 7.81 12.90
C LEU A 11 -7.00 6.55 12.04
N LEU A 12 -8.05 5.75 12.19
CA LEU A 12 -8.36 4.63 11.31
C LEU A 12 -9.89 4.59 11.15
N LEU A 13 -10.39 4.63 9.93
CA LEU A 13 -11.81 4.58 9.60
C LEU A 13 -12.10 3.42 8.64
N GLY A 14 -13.34 2.92 8.68
CA GLY A 14 -13.85 1.91 7.74
C GLY A 14 -13.33 0.49 7.95
N HIS A 15 -12.68 0.21 9.10
CA HIS A 15 -12.14 -1.11 9.44
C HIS A 15 -12.66 -1.65 10.77
N ASP A 16 -13.89 -1.27 11.14
CA ASP A 16 -14.51 -1.61 12.44
C ASP A 16 -14.58 -3.11 12.68
N ALA A 17 -14.90 -3.92 11.68
CA ALA A 17 -14.94 -5.38 11.79
C ALA A 17 -13.55 -5.97 12.10
N ALA A 18 -12.48 -5.38 11.56
CA ALA A 18 -11.12 -5.81 11.85
C ALA A 18 -10.71 -5.41 13.28
N GLU A 19 -11.05 -4.21 13.74
CA GLU A 19 -10.83 -3.77 15.11
C GLU A 19 -11.61 -4.64 16.11
N ALA A 20 -12.88 -4.92 15.84
CA ALA A 20 -13.71 -5.80 16.66
C ALA A 20 -13.08 -7.20 16.81
N THR A 21 -12.59 -7.79 15.73
CA THR A 21 -11.91 -9.09 15.76
C THR A 21 -10.69 -9.11 16.68
N ILE A 22 -9.93 -8.03 16.71
CA ILE A 22 -8.76 -7.86 17.59
C ILE A 22 -9.22 -7.70 19.05
N LEU A 23 -10.20 -6.82 19.30
CA LEU A 23 -10.75 -6.57 20.62
C LEU A 23 -11.33 -7.83 21.24
N ASP A 24 -12.10 -8.61 20.50
CA ASP A 24 -12.63 -9.89 20.94
C ASP A 24 -11.53 -10.85 21.41
N ALA A 25 -10.42 -10.92 20.65
CA ALA A 25 -9.28 -11.74 21.04
C ALA A 25 -8.61 -11.25 22.33
N MET A 26 -8.52 -9.91 22.50
CA MET A 26 -7.96 -9.29 23.72
C MET A 26 -8.86 -9.54 24.94
N PHE A 27 -10.17 -9.34 24.81
CA PHE A 27 -11.13 -9.53 25.91
C PHE A 27 -11.27 -10.99 26.31
N ALA A 28 -11.25 -11.90 25.34
CA ALA A 28 -11.31 -13.34 25.57
C ALA A 28 -10.02 -13.92 26.18
N GLY A 29 -8.93 -13.13 26.28
CA GLY A 29 -7.62 -13.61 26.72
C GLY A 29 -7.00 -14.66 25.79
N ARG A 30 -7.47 -14.75 24.54
CA ARG A 30 -7.04 -15.74 23.52
C ARG A 30 -6.33 -15.05 22.38
N MET A 31 -5.32 -14.22 22.73
CA MET A 31 -4.50 -13.51 21.74
C MET A 31 -3.65 -14.50 20.95
N HIS A 32 -3.84 -14.50 19.63
CA HIS A 32 -2.98 -15.29 18.74
C HIS A 32 -1.59 -14.66 18.66
N HIS A 33 -0.54 -15.47 18.67
CA HIS A 33 0.85 -15.01 18.65
C HIS A 33 1.27 -14.36 17.34
N ALA A 34 0.59 -14.63 16.23
CA ALA A 34 0.91 -14.06 14.92
C ALA A 34 -0.36 -13.66 14.14
N TRP A 35 -0.38 -12.44 13.61
CA TRP A 35 -1.46 -11.92 12.79
C TRP A 35 -0.92 -11.54 11.42
N LEU A 36 -1.65 -11.90 10.36
CA LEU A 36 -1.35 -11.51 8.99
C LEU A 36 -2.43 -10.53 8.50
N ILE A 37 -2.11 -9.24 8.49
CA ILE A 37 -2.98 -8.15 8.06
C ILE A 37 -2.78 -7.95 6.56
N THR A 38 -3.82 -8.22 5.77
CA THR A 38 -3.77 -8.22 4.31
C THR A 38 -4.79 -7.26 3.72
N GLY A 39 -4.58 -6.81 2.49
CA GLY A 39 -5.49 -5.93 1.75
C GLY A 39 -4.74 -5.10 0.71
N PRO A 40 -5.44 -4.29 -0.09
CA PRO A 40 -4.83 -3.42 -1.07
C PRO A 40 -3.77 -2.49 -0.48
N GLU A 41 -2.84 -2.04 -1.31
CA GLU A 41 -1.85 -1.06 -0.88
C GLU A 41 -2.52 0.27 -0.51
N GLY A 42 -2.03 0.92 0.56
CA GLY A 42 -2.55 2.21 1.00
C GLY A 42 -3.90 2.18 1.74
N VAL A 43 -4.51 1.00 1.97
CA VAL A 43 -5.84 0.88 2.61
C VAL A 43 -5.84 1.09 4.13
N GLY A 44 -4.66 1.22 4.76
CA GLY A 44 -4.54 1.43 6.22
C GLY A 44 -4.03 0.21 7.01
N LYS A 45 -3.47 -0.82 6.36
CA LYS A 45 -2.95 -2.04 7.02
C LYS A 45 -1.91 -1.75 8.10
N ALA A 46 -0.88 -0.97 7.76
CA ALA A 46 0.17 -0.58 8.71
C ALA A 46 -0.41 0.27 9.85
N THR A 47 -1.32 1.19 9.54
CA THR A 47 -2.02 2.00 10.57
C THR A 47 -2.75 1.12 11.57
N LEU A 48 -3.48 0.09 11.11
CA LEU A 48 -4.12 -0.89 11.98
C LEU A 48 -3.10 -1.68 12.80
N ALA A 49 -1.99 -2.13 12.19
CA ALA A 49 -0.95 -2.86 12.89
C ALA A 49 -0.36 -2.04 14.04
N TYR A 50 -0.02 -0.76 13.80
CA TYR A 50 0.49 0.13 14.85
C TYR A 50 -0.57 0.49 15.88
N ARG A 51 -1.84 0.66 15.49
CA ARG A 51 -2.95 0.88 16.42
C ARG A 51 -3.15 -0.31 17.34
N PHE A 52 -3.10 -1.52 16.82
CA PHE A 52 -3.12 -2.77 17.57
C PHE A 52 -1.91 -2.88 18.51
N ALA A 53 -0.70 -2.64 18.00
CA ALA A 53 0.52 -2.66 18.81
C ALA A 53 0.44 -1.68 19.99
N ARG A 54 0.06 -0.43 19.74
CA ARG A 54 -0.12 0.60 20.78
C ARG A 54 -1.08 0.14 21.87
N ARG A 55 -2.23 -0.45 21.49
CA ARG A 55 -3.22 -0.91 22.44
C ARG A 55 -2.73 -2.10 23.29
N LEU A 56 -2.02 -3.05 22.71
CA LEU A 56 -1.40 -4.15 23.44
C LEU A 56 -0.37 -3.66 24.46
N LEU A 57 0.49 -2.72 24.05
CA LEU A 57 1.54 -2.15 24.89
C LEU A 57 0.99 -1.27 26.02
N ALA A 58 -0.15 -0.59 25.79
CA ALA A 58 -0.85 0.20 26.81
C ALA A 58 -1.67 -0.65 27.80
N GLY A 59 -1.79 -1.95 27.54
CA GLY A 59 -2.57 -2.87 28.36
C GLY A 59 -4.01 -3.06 27.87
N ARG A 60 -4.81 -3.77 28.68
CA ARG A 60 -6.19 -4.13 28.31
C ARG A 60 -7.05 -2.87 28.16
N PRO A 61 -7.81 -2.72 27.07
CA PRO A 61 -8.70 -1.58 26.91
C PRO A 61 -9.81 -1.60 27.98
N MET A 62 -10.12 -0.42 28.50
CA MET A 62 -11.26 -0.22 29.39
C MET A 62 -12.56 0.03 28.59
N ASP A 63 -12.40 0.48 27.36
CA ASP A 63 -13.43 0.71 26.36
C ASP A 63 -13.30 -0.32 25.19
N GLN A 64 -14.35 -0.46 24.39
CA GLN A 64 -14.34 -1.32 23.22
C GLN A 64 -13.69 -0.63 22.02
N SER A 65 -12.49 -0.07 22.21
CA SER A 65 -11.75 0.64 21.18
C SER A 65 -10.27 0.31 21.19
N LEU A 66 -9.67 0.17 19.99
CA LEU A 66 -8.21 0.14 19.81
C LEU A 66 -7.60 1.55 19.80
N ALA A 67 -8.42 2.60 19.78
CA ALA A 67 -7.92 3.97 19.78
C ALA A 67 -7.13 4.24 21.08
N LEU A 68 -6.07 4.99 20.92
CA LEU A 68 -5.26 5.50 22.03
C LEU A 68 -5.03 6.99 21.78
N ASP A 69 -5.26 7.78 22.80
CA ASP A 69 -5.04 9.23 22.74
C ASP A 69 -3.59 9.56 22.39
N GLY A 70 -3.36 10.54 21.51
CA GLY A 70 -2.02 10.99 21.12
C GLY A 70 -1.17 11.54 22.28
N ALA A 71 -1.79 11.97 23.38
CA ALA A 71 -1.11 12.36 24.60
C ALA A 71 -0.61 11.17 25.44
N ASN A 72 -1.10 9.95 25.16
CA ASN A 72 -0.70 8.75 25.90
C ASN A 72 0.81 8.49 25.72
N PRO A 73 1.55 8.21 26.80
CA PRO A 73 3.00 7.96 26.73
C PRO A 73 3.38 6.81 25.79
N VAL A 74 2.58 5.72 25.73
CA VAL A 74 2.81 4.58 24.82
C VAL A 74 2.64 5.03 23.36
N PHE A 75 1.57 5.81 23.06
CA PHE A 75 1.38 6.38 21.73
C PHE A 75 2.61 7.17 21.28
N ARG A 76 3.10 8.08 22.11
CA ARG A 76 4.24 8.95 21.79
C ARG A 76 5.52 8.15 21.54
N ARG A 77 5.79 7.14 22.38
CA ARG A 77 6.98 6.29 22.22
C ARG A 77 6.93 5.43 20.96
N VAL A 78 5.76 4.89 20.62
CA VAL A 78 5.56 4.13 19.37
C VAL A 78 5.71 5.05 18.16
N ALA A 79 5.10 6.23 18.19
CA ALA A 79 5.22 7.22 17.12
C ALA A 79 6.69 7.66 16.89
N ALA A 80 7.47 7.79 17.97
CA ALA A 80 8.89 8.13 17.95
C ALA A 80 9.82 6.91 17.69
N ALA A 81 9.28 5.71 17.42
CA ALA A 81 10.03 4.46 17.27
C ALA A 81 10.97 4.15 18.46
N SER A 82 10.58 4.54 19.68
CA SER A 82 11.42 4.45 20.88
C SER A 82 10.85 3.57 22.01
N HIS A 83 9.77 2.81 21.73
CA HIS A 83 9.18 1.92 22.75
C HIS A 83 10.02 0.65 22.90
N SER A 84 10.50 0.38 24.14
CA SER A 84 11.41 -0.74 24.45
C SER A 84 10.85 -2.12 24.13
N ASP A 85 9.53 -2.30 24.21
CA ASP A 85 8.85 -3.56 23.97
C ASP A 85 8.22 -3.65 22.56
N MET A 86 8.68 -2.81 21.63
CA MET A 86 8.27 -2.83 20.23
C MET A 86 9.46 -2.85 19.30
N LEU A 87 9.40 -3.72 18.29
CA LEU A 87 10.36 -3.77 17.18
C LEU A 87 9.62 -3.65 15.85
N THR A 88 10.10 -2.79 14.98
CA THR A 88 9.62 -2.70 13.59
C THR A 88 10.67 -3.23 12.64
N ILE A 89 10.23 -4.05 11.71
CA ILE A 89 11.01 -4.56 10.58
C ILE A 89 10.36 -4.06 9.30
N GLU A 90 11.12 -3.34 8.51
CA GLU A 90 10.71 -2.79 7.21
C GLU A 90 11.93 -2.73 6.29
N ARG A 91 11.73 -2.39 5.03
CA ARG A 91 12.87 -2.15 4.13
C ARG A 91 13.72 -1.01 4.65
N ALA A 92 15.02 -1.25 4.78
CA ALA A 92 15.94 -0.22 5.23
C ALA A 92 16.33 0.71 4.07
N TYR A 93 16.54 1.99 4.37
CA TYR A 93 17.17 2.93 3.44
C TYR A 93 18.66 2.60 3.30
N ASP A 94 19.14 2.49 2.07
CA ASP A 94 20.57 2.31 1.77
C ASP A 94 21.22 3.67 1.49
N PRO A 95 22.01 4.21 2.44
CA PRO A 95 22.61 5.53 2.27
C PRO A 95 23.68 5.59 1.18
N LYS A 96 24.29 4.44 0.82
CA LYS A 96 25.28 4.37 -0.26
C LYS A 96 24.61 4.46 -1.63
N ARG A 97 23.46 3.81 -1.77
CA ARG A 97 22.68 3.81 -3.03
C ARG A 97 21.62 4.91 -3.08
N LYS A 98 21.45 5.67 -1.99
CA LYS A 98 20.43 6.72 -1.83
C LYS A 98 19.01 6.26 -2.20
N ARG A 99 18.65 5.01 -1.87
CA ARG A 99 17.32 4.44 -2.14
C ARG A 99 16.95 3.40 -1.09
N MET A 100 15.66 3.09 -0.99
CA MET A 100 15.18 1.98 -0.19
C MET A 100 15.73 0.65 -0.74
N ARG A 101 16.08 -0.29 0.14
CA ARG A 101 16.41 -1.65 -0.27
C ARG A 101 15.19 -2.30 -0.91
N THR A 102 15.40 -3.19 -1.85
CA THR A 102 14.33 -3.92 -2.54
C THR A 102 13.75 -5.06 -1.68
N GLN A 103 14.46 -5.48 -0.64
CA GLN A 103 14.08 -6.59 0.21
C GLN A 103 14.42 -6.32 1.68
N ILE A 104 13.67 -6.95 2.58
CA ILE A 104 13.99 -7.02 4.00
C ILE A 104 15.14 -8.01 4.19
N ALA A 105 16.22 -7.55 4.81
CA ALA A 105 17.43 -8.36 4.99
C ALA A 105 17.25 -9.42 6.09
N VAL A 106 17.92 -10.57 5.93
CA VAL A 106 17.85 -11.67 6.91
C VAL A 106 18.37 -11.27 8.29
N ASP A 107 19.35 -10.39 8.35
CA ASP A 107 19.91 -9.92 9.63
C ASP A 107 18.91 -9.06 10.41
N ASP A 108 18.02 -8.33 9.73
CA ASP A 108 16.95 -7.58 10.39
C ASP A 108 15.89 -8.53 10.97
N VAL A 109 15.55 -9.59 10.24
CA VAL A 109 14.60 -10.61 10.73
C VAL A 109 15.19 -11.46 11.86
N ARG A 110 16.48 -11.73 11.84
CA ARG A 110 17.17 -12.45 12.95
C ARG A 110 17.05 -11.71 14.29
N LYS A 111 16.99 -10.38 14.28
CA LYS A 111 16.77 -9.56 15.49
C LYS A 111 15.42 -9.88 16.14
N VAL A 112 14.41 -10.29 15.36
CA VAL A 112 13.07 -10.66 15.87
C VAL A 112 13.15 -11.78 16.89
N ASN A 113 13.91 -12.87 16.57
CA ASN A 113 14.07 -14.00 17.48
C ASN A 113 14.64 -13.57 18.84
N GLY A 114 15.74 -12.82 18.83
CA GLY A 114 16.36 -12.31 20.07
C GLY A 114 15.40 -11.41 20.84
N PHE A 115 14.77 -10.47 20.16
CA PHE A 115 13.87 -9.49 20.76
C PHE A 115 12.65 -10.16 21.41
N MET A 116 12.00 -11.10 20.74
CA MET A 116 10.77 -11.73 21.26
C MET A 116 11.01 -12.63 22.49
N HIS A 117 12.21 -13.17 22.67
CA HIS A 117 12.55 -14.00 23.83
C HIS A 117 12.99 -13.20 25.08
N LEU A 118 13.20 -11.88 24.97
CA LEU A 118 13.51 -11.06 26.13
C LEU A 118 12.26 -10.89 27.02
N THR A 119 12.44 -10.67 28.30
CA THR A 119 11.38 -10.27 29.20
C THR A 119 10.87 -8.87 28.84
N PRO A 120 9.53 -8.63 28.75
CA PRO A 120 9.03 -7.28 28.51
C PRO A 120 9.50 -6.30 29.57
N ALA A 121 10.02 -5.14 29.18
CA ALA A 121 10.57 -4.14 30.07
C ALA A 121 9.48 -3.50 30.97
N GLU A 122 8.25 -3.40 30.47
CA GLU A 122 7.10 -2.84 31.19
C GLU A 122 6.13 -3.94 31.69
N GLY A 123 6.55 -5.21 31.69
CA GLY A 123 5.77 -6.33 32.24
C GLY A 123 4.55 -6.75 31.40
N GLY A 124 4.34 -6.11 30.25
CA GLY A 124 3.21 -6.35 29.35
C GLY A 124 3.53 -7.32 28.21
N TRP A 125 3.29 -6.87 26.99
CA TRP A 125 3.50 -7.61 25.74
C TRP A 125 4.77 -7.15 25.04
N ARG A 126 5.39 -8.05 24.27
CA ARG A 126 6.33 -7.69 23.21
C ARG A 126 5.63 -7.76 21.86
N VAL A 127 5.82 -6.72 21.06
CA VAL A 127 5.17 -6.60 19.76
C VAL A 127 6.21 -6.37 18.68
N VAL A 128 6.14 -7.19 17.63
CA VAL A 128 6.92 -6.99 16.40
C VAL A 128 5.96 -6.68 15.27
N VAL A 129 6.25 -5.62 14.53
CA VAL A 129 5.56 -5.30 13.27
C VAL A 129 6.55 -5.55 12.12
N VAL A 130 6.16 -6.37 11.16
CA VAL A 130 6.86 -6.55 9.88
C VAL A 130 6.02 -5.89 8.80
N ASP A 131 6.42 -4.71 8.35
CA ASP A 131 5.73 -3.97 7.30
C ASP A 131 6.31 -4.32 5.92
N GLY A 132 5.45 -4.72 4.99
CA GLY A 132 5.87 -5.29 3.71
C GLY A 132 6.43 -6.71 3.85
N ALA A 133 5.73 -7.60 4.56
CA ALA A 133 6.20 -8.97 4.80
C ALA A 133 6.49 -9.76 3.50
N GLU A 134 5.81 -9.44 2.38
CA GLU A 134 6.09 -9.99 1.04
C GLU A 134 7.46 -9.60 0.47
N GLU A 135 8.12 -8.62 1.06
CA GLU A 135 9.44 -8.15 0.65
C GLU A 135 10.59 -8.93 1.32
N MET A 136 10.26 -9.86 2.20
CA MET A 136 11.23 -10.80 2.74
C MET A 136 11.70 -11.77 1.65
N ASN A 137 13.02 -11.93 1.51
CA ASN A 137 13.56 -13.02 0.71
C ASN A 137 13.40 -14.37 1.43
N ALA A 138 13.68 -15.48 0.75
CA ALA A 138 13.52 -16.82 1.29
C ALA A 138 14.29 -17.04 2.62
N ALA A 139 15.49 -16.49 2.75
CA ALA A 139 16.30 -16.62 3.96
C ALA A 139 15.68 -15.84 5.14
N SER A 140 15.17 -14.62 4.89
CA SER A 140 14.46 -13.81 5.88
C SER A 140 13.17 -14.48 6.32
N ALA A 141 12.37 -14.98 5.37
CA ALA A 141 11.13 -15.68 5.64
C ALA A 141 11.35 -16.95 6.49
N ASN A 142 12.38 -17.75 6.17
CA ASN A 142 12.74 -18.94 6.95
C ASN A 142 13.24 -18.58 8.36
N ALA A 143 13.97 -17.48 8.53
CA ALA A 143 14.41 -17.03 9.85
C ALA A 143 13.23 -16.69 10.78
N LEU A 144 12.07 -16.28 10.23
CA LEU A 144 10.88 -15.97 11.00
C LEU A 144 10.11 -17.21 11.47
N LEU A 145 10.26 -18.36 10.77
CA LEU A 145 9.50 -19.57 11.08
C LEU A 145 9.72 -20.06 12.50
N LYS A 146 10.94 -19.91 13.05
CA LYS A 146 11.24 -20.34 14.42
C LYS A 146 10.32 -19.68 15.46
N VAL A 147 10.10 -18.38 15.36
CA VAL A 147 9.19 -17.64 16.27
C VAL A 147 7.73 -18.02 16.04
N LEU A 148 7.37 -18.34 14.80
CA LEU A 148 6.00 -18.74 14.46
C LEU A 148 5.67 -20.16 14.98
N GLU A 149 6.68 -21.05 15.08
CA GLU A 149 6.56 -22.42 15.54
C GLU A 149 6.63 -22.52 17.07
N GLU A 150 7.51 -21.75 17.68
CA GLU A 150 7.74 -21.74 19.12
C GLU A 150 7.57 -20.32 19.68
N PRO A 151 6.33 -19.78 19.69
CA PRO A 151 6.09 -18.40 20.11
C PRO A 151 6.31 -18.23 21.62
N PRO A 152 7.12 -17.24 22.02
CA PRO A 152 7.29 -16.94 23.44
C PRO A 152 5.99 -16.40 24.07
N PRO A 153 5.78 -16.59 25.36
CA PRO A 153 4.59 -16.05 26.03
C PRO A 153 4.58 -14.51 25.99
N ARG A 154 3.40 -13.94 25.85
CA ARG A 154 3.17 -12.48 25.76
C ARG A 154 3.97 -11.80 24.64
N ALA A 155 4.18 -12.50 23.53
CA ALA A 155 4.77 -11.98 22.32
C ALA A 155 3.77 -12.05 21.16
N VAL A 156 3.65 -10.97 20.39
CA VAL A 156 2.78 -10.87 19.22
C VAL A 156 3.53 -10.36 18.01
N LEU A 157 3.38 -11.10 16.90
CA LEU A 157 3.94 -10.76 15.60
C LEU A 157 2.82 -10.25 14.68
N LEU A 158 2.95 -9.05 14.16
CA LEU A 158 2.02 -8.42 13.23
C LEU A 158 2.69 -8.32 11.84
N LEU A 159 2.27 -9.17 10.92
CA LEU A 159 2.74 -9.17 9.53
C LEU A 159 1.78 -8.35 8.67
N VAL A 160 2.28 -7.32 8.00
CA VAL A 160 1.52 -6.50 7.05
C VAL A 160 1.91 -6.90 5.64
N SER A 161 0.92 -7.21 4.79
CA SER A 161 1.18 -7.61 3.41
C SER A 161 0.11 -7.13 2.44
N SER A 162 0.53 -6.59 1.31
CA SER A 162 -0.33 -6.26 0.17
C SER A 162 -0.44 -7.44 -0.82
N SER A 163 0.54 -8.33 -0.82
CA SER A 163 0.63 -9.48 -1.74
C SER A 163 0.85 -10.78 -0.97
N PRO A 164 -0.15 -11.26 -0.20
CA PRO A 164 0.01 -12.43 0.66
C PRO A 164 0.33 -13.72 -0.10
N GLY A 165 0.05 -13.76 -1.41
CA GLY A 165 0.44 -14.89 -2.27
C GLY A 165 1.94 -15.07 -2.41
N ARG A 166 2.74 -14.02 -2.22
CA ARG A 166 4.21 -14.06 -2.26
C ARG A 166 4.85 -14.59 -0.97
N LEU A 167 4.07 -14.65 0.12
CA LEU A 167 4.55 -15.21 1.38
C LEU A 167 4.59 -16.74 1.32
N LEU A 168 5.55 -17.33 2.04
CA LEU A 168 5.63 -18.79 2.17
C LEU A 168 4.32 -19.36 2.74
N PRO A 169 3.79 -20.47 2.21
CA PRO A 169 2.62 -21.14 2.75
C PRO A 169 2.73 -21.47 4.24
N THR A 170 3.94 -21.81 4.68
CA THR A 170 4.28 -22.11 6.07
C THR A 170 4.11 -20.92 7.02
N ILE A 171 4.37 -19.69 6.58
CA ILE A 171 4.07 -18.47 7.35
C ILE A 171 2.56 -18.26 7.39
N ARG A 172 1.90 -18.31 6.22
CA ARG A 172 0.46 -18.05 6.11
C ARG A 172 -0.40 -19.00 6.94
N SER A 173 0.01 -20.26 7.06
CA SER A 173 -0.73 -21.28 7.83
C SER A 173 -0.64 -21.09 9.36
N ARG A 174 0.38 -20.37 9.85
CA ARG A 174 0.62 -20.13 11.28
C ARG A 174 0.13 -18.76 11.76
N CYS A 175 -0.44 -17.97 10.87
CA CYS A 175 -0.96 -16.63 11.20
C CYS A 175 -2.48 -16.60 11.20
N ARG A 176 -3.07 -15.91 12.17
CA ARG A 176 -4.47 -15.52 12.11
C ARG A 176 -4.62 -14.41 11.06
N ARG A 177 -5.42 -14.67 10.03
CA ARG A 177 -5.60 -13.70 8.93
C ARG A 177 -6.61 -12.63 9.30
N LEU A 178 -6.29 -11.38 8.94
CA LEU A 178 -7.16 -10.24 9.05
C LEU A 178 -7.11 -9.49 7.71
N ARG A 179 -8.24 -9.47 7.00
CA ARG A 179 -8.32 -8.85 5.67
C ARG A 179 -8.99 -7.49 5.78
N LEU A 180 -8.32 -6.46 5.28
CA LEU A 180 -8.88 -5.13 5.08
C LEU A 180 -9.37 -5.00 3.63
N GLY A 181 -10.57 -4.45 3.47
CA GLY A 181 -11.14 -4.09 2.17
C GLY A 181 -10.80 -2.66 1.78
N GLN A 182 -11.18 -2.30 0.56
CA GLN A 182 -11.24 -0.92 0.10
C GLN A 182 -12.29 -0.16 0.92
N LEU A 183 -12.03 1.13 1.16
CA LEU A 183 -12.97 2.01 1.83
C LEU A 183 -14.04 2.49 0.85
N ASP A 184 -15.23 2.79 1.35
CA ASP A 184 -16.25 3.47 0.58
C ASP A 184 -15.91 4.94 0.34
N ASP A 185 -16.58 5.54 -0.64
CA ASP A 185 -16.31 6.92 -1.08
C ASP A 185 -16.55 7.95 0.02
N ALA A 186 -17.56 7.75 0.88
CA ALA A 186 -17.89 8.66 1.98
C ALA A 186 -16.79 8.66 3.05
N THR A 187 -16.28 7.46 3.39
CA THR A 187 -15.16 7.29 4.32
C THR A 187 -13.89 7.88 3.71
N MET A 188 -13.65 7.67 2.41
CA MET A 188 -12.54 8.27 1.68
C MET A 188 -12.60 9.81 1.71
N ASP A 189 -13.75 10.41 1.37
CA ASP A 189 -13.93 11.87 1.41
C ASP A 189 -13.64 12.43 2.81
N THR A 190 -14.14 11.77 3.86
CA THR A 190 -13.90 12.16 5.25
C THR A 190 -12.41 12.17 5.59
N LEU A 191 -11.67 11.13 5.21
CA LEU A 191 -10.23 11.03 5.44
C LEU A 191 -9.44 12.08 4.66
N LEU A 192 -9.80 12.31 3.39
CA LEU A 192 -9.11 13.27 2.54
C LEU A 192 -9.37 14.72 2.98
N ARG A 193 -10.56 15.06 3.48
CA ARG A 193 -10.81 16.37 4.12
C ARG A 193 -9.86 16.62 5.30
N GLN A 194 -9.57 15.58 6.07
CA GLN A 194 -8.72 15.72 7.23
C GLN A 194 -7.23 15.77 6.87
N TYR A 195 -6.78 14.92 5.93
CA TYR A 195 -5.35 14.83 5.58
C TYR A 195 -4.91 15.86 4.54
N LEU A 196 -5.83 16.26 3.66
CA LEU A 196 -5.57 17.16 2.52
C LEU A 196 -6.58 18.32 2.51
N PRO A 197 -6.65 19.15 3.57
CA PRO A 197 -7.67 20.20 3.72
C PRO A 197 -7.55 21.32 2.67
N ALA A 198 -6.44 21.41 1.95
CA ALA A 198 -6.23 22.43 0.92
C ALA A 198 -6.84 22.06 -0.43
N LEU A 199 -7.28 20.80 -0.64
CA LEU A 199 -7.92 20.39 -1.88
C LEU A 199 -9.34 20.95 -2.01
N SER A 200 -9.67 21.40 -3.21
CA SER A 200 -11.05 21.71 -3.60
C SER A 200 -11.94 20.45 -3.56
N ASP A 201 -13.25 20.64 -3.53
CA ASP A 201 -14.22 19.53 -3.56
C ASP A 201 -14.08 18.70 -4.84
N ASP A 202 -13.82 19.34 -5.98
CA ASP A 202 -13.63 18.66 -7.27
C ASP A 202 -12.35 17.81 -7.28
N GLU A 203 -11.23 18.36 -6.85
CA GLU A 203 -9.95 17.62 -6.76
C GLU A 203 -10.06 16.43 -5.82
N ARG A 204 -10.73 16.61 -4.68
CA ARG A 204 -10.96 15.53 -3.71
C ARG A 204 -11.86 14.45 -4.28
N GLY A 205 -12.97 14.81 -4.95
CA GLY A 205 -13.85 13.87 -5.63
C GLY A 205 -13.12 13.05 -6.69
N ARG A 206 -12.23 13.67 -7.47
CA ARG A 206 -11.37 12.97 -8.43
C ARG A 206 -10.41 12.00 -7.73
N LEU A 207 -9.77 12.40 -6.64
CA LEU A 207 -8.89 11.52 -5.88
C LEU A 207 -9.63 10.33 -5.26
N VAL A 208 -10.85 10.53 -4.75
CA VAL A 208 -11.70 9.44 -4.24
C VAL A 208 -11.91 8.38 -5.32
N THR A 209 -12.26 8.80 -6.52
CA THR A 209 -12.49 7.92 -7.68
C THR A 209 -11.21 7.18 -8.09
N LEU A 210 -10.10 7.92 -8.26
CA LEU A 210 -8.81 7.38 -8.74
C LEU A 210 -8.13 6.45 -7.74
N ALA A 211 -8.34 6.69 -6.44
CA ALA A 211 -7.69 5.92 -5.40
C ALA A 211 -8.40 4.58 -5.08
N GLU A 212 -9.59 4.35 -5.62
CA GLU A 212 -10.32 3.08 -5.47
C GLU A 212 -10.37 2.59 -4.02
N GLY A 213 -10.76 3.47 -3.08
CA GLY A 213 -10.90 3.12 -1.66
C GLY A 213 -9.58 2.95 -0.90
N SER A 214 -8.47 3.47 -1.42
CA SER A 214 -7.15 3.43 -0.78
C SER A 214 -6.66 4.83 -0.39
N PRO A 215 -6.87 5.30 0.85
CA PRO A 215 -6.48 6.66 1.26
C PRO A 215 -4.99 6.96 1.10
N GLY A 216 -4.12 5.99 1.36
CA GLY A 216 -2.69 6.16 1.14
C GLY A 216 -2.32 6.35 -0.34
N ARG A 217 -3.08 5.75 -1.28
CA ARG A 217 -2.92 6.00 -2.71
C ARG A 217 -3.36 7.42 -3.07
N ALA A 218 -4.51 7.87 -2.53
CA ALA A 218 -5.00 9.23 -2.75
C ALA A 218 -4.01 10.29 -2.25
N ILE A 219 -3.43 10.08 -1.06
CA ILE A 219 -2.44 10.99 -0.46
C ILE A 219 -1.19 11.07 -1.35
N ARG A 220 -0.63 9.94 -1.77
CA ARG A 220 0.52 9.93 -2.69
C ARG A 220 0.21 10.63 -4.01
N MET A 221 -0.96 10.38 -4.59
CA MET A 221 -1.38 11.07 -5.82
C MET A 221 -1.46 12.59 -5.65
N ALA A 222 -1.89 13.07 -4.50
CA ALA A 222 -1.95 14.50 -4.23
C ALA A 222 -0.54 15.11 -4.04
N GLU A 223 0.39 14.36 -3.42
CA GLU A 223 1.78 14.82 -3.19
C GLU A 223 2.61 14.76 -4.48
N ASP A 224 2.39 13.78 -5.35
CA ASP A 224 3.20 13.46 -6.54
C ASP A 224 2.63 14.06 -7.84
N GLU A 225 1.92 15.18 -7.78
CA GLU A 225 1.27 15.78 -8.96
C GLU A 225 0.30 14.82 -9.70
N GLY A 226 -0.21 13.80 -9.00
CA GLY A 226 -1.03 12.75 -9.59
C GLY A 226 -2.31 13.26 -10.26
N LEU A 227 -2.89 14.38 -9.81
CA LEU A 227 -4.03 15.02 -10.48
C LEU A 227 -3.65 15.59 -11.85
N ALA A 228 -2.47 16.20 -11.97
CA ALA A 228 -1.97 16.69 -13.25
C ALA A 228 -1.66 15.53 -14.21
N ILE A 229 -1.03 14.47 -13.68
CA ILE A 229 -0.76 13.24 -14.45
C ILE A 229 -2.05 12.55 -14.86
N SER A 230 -3.06 12.51 -13.99
CA SER A 230 -4.40 11.99 -14.34
C SER A 230 -5.02 12.74 -15.50
N ALA A 231 -4.98 14.08 -15.51
CA ALA A 231 -5.49 14.87 -16.62
C ALA A 231 -4.76 14.56 -17.95
N ILE A 232 -3.46 14.28 -17.89
CA ILE A 232 -2.68 13.82 -19.05
C ILE A 232 -3.20 12.46 -19.54
N VAL A 233 -3.40 11.51 -18.62
CA VAL A 233 -3.90 10.16 -18.94
C VAL A 233 -5.31 10.21 -19.51
N ASP A 234 -6.22 10.99 -18.91
CA ASP A 234 -7.59 11.18 -19.40
C ASP A 234 -7.58 11.72 -20.83
N GLY A 235 -6.77 12.77 -21.10
CA GLY A 235 -6.59 13.32 -22.43
C GLY A 235 -5.99 12.35 -23.46
N LEU A 236 -5.12 11.43 -23.02
CA LEU A 236 -4.57 10.37 -23.85
C LEU A 236 -5.64 9.33 -24.22
N LEU A 237 -6.37 8.83 -23.22
CA LEU A 237 -7.38 7.79 -23.39
C LEU A 237 -8.56 8.27 -24.25
N ALA A 238 -8.99 9.52 -24.07
CA ALA A 238 -10.04 10.14 -24.89
C ALA A 238 -9.65 10.29 -26.37
N ASN A 239 -8.35 10.37 -26.68
CA ASN A 239 -7.84 10.65 -28.02
C ASN A 239 -6.98 9.54 -28.62
N ILE A 240 -7.07 8.30 -28.14
CA ILE A 240 -6.25 7.18 -28.60
C ILE A 240 -6.15 7.08 -30.15
N PRO A 241 -7.28 7.16 -30.92
CA PRO A 241 -7.21 7.02 -32.37
C PRO A 241 -6.46 8.14 -33.09
N ALA A 242 -6.37 9.33 -32.48
CA ALA A 242 -5.75 10.51 -33.06
C ALA A 242 -4.45 10.93 -32.35
N PHE A 243 -3.96 10.11 -31.41
CA PHE A 243 -2.79 10.45 -30.62
C PHE A 243 -1.51 10.47 -31.48
N ARG A 244 -0.79 11.59 -31.38
CA ARG A 244 0.48 11.76 -32.09
C ARG A 244 1.66 11.47 -31.16
N MET A 245 2.56 10.57 -31.58
CA MET A 245 3.76 10.22 -30.80
C MET A 245 4.68 11.42 -30.47
N SER A 246 4.64 12.50 -31.25
CA SER A 246 5.37 13.75 -30.90
C SER A 246 4.96 14.26 -29.52
N ARG A 247 3.65 14.26 -29.20
CA ARG A 247 3.15 14.63 -27.86
C ARG A 247 3.55 13.58 -26.80
N GLY A 248 3.70 12.33 -27.20
CA GLY A 248 4.20 11.26 -26.32
C GLY A 248 5.61 11.51 -25.81
N TYR A 249 6.49 12.04 -26.67
CA TYR A 249 7.84 12.44 -26.27
C TYR A 249 7.84 13.61 -25.28
N GLU A 250 6.98 14.60 -25.47
CA GLU A 250 6.83 15.75 -24.55
C GLU A 250 6.37 15.28 -23.16
N ILE A 251 5.38 14.39 -23.11
CA ILE A 251 4.89 13.79 -21.88
C ILE A 251 6.00 13.00 -21.19
N ALA A 252 6.74 12.16 -21.94
CA ALA A 252 7.83 11.37 -21.42
C ALA A 252 8.96 12.27 -20.86
N ASP A 253 9.30 13.37 -21.54
CA ASP A 253 10.29 14.34 -21.08
C ASP A 253 9.87 15.08 -19.79
N ALA A 254 8.59 15.35 -19.62
CA ALA A 254 8.06 15.97 -18.40
C ALA A 254 8.07 15.00 -17.22
N LEU A 255 7.54 13.80 -17.42
CA LEU A 255 7.36 12.80 -16.35
C LEU A 255 8.66 12.14 -15.91
N ALA A 256 9.64 11.98 -16.79
CA ALA A 256 10.93 11.39 -16.47
C ALA A 256 11.77 12.24 -15.50
N LYS A 257 11.45 13.54 -15.35
CA LYS A 257 12.12 14.45 -14.40
C LYS A 257 11.67 14.25 -12.96
N SER A 258 10.46 13.71 -12.76
CA SER A 258 9.93 13.39 -11.43
C SER A 258 10.40 12.01 -10.98
N GLU A 259 10.71 11.86 -9.69
CA GLU A 259 11.10 10.57 -9.13
C GLU A 259 9.96 9.55 -9.22
N THR A 260 8.73 9.99 -8.99
CA THR A 260 7.50 9.19 -8.95
C THR A 260 6.65 9.30 -10.22
N GLY A 261 6.92 10.29 -11.08
CA GLY A 261 6.11 10.59 -12.27
C GLY A 261 5.90 9.39 -13.20
N PHE A 262 6.94 8.57 -13.41
CA PHE A 262 6.84 7.35 -14.21
C PHE A 262 5.86 6.33 -13.59
N SER A 263 6.05 5.98 -12.33
CA SER A 263 5.21 4.97 -11.66
C SER A 263 3.76 5.45 -11.55
N THR A 264 3.54 6.70 -11.17
CA THR A 264 2.20 7.31 -11.10
C THR A 264 1.50 7.32 -12.46
N PHE A 265 2.21 7.68 -13.53
CA PHE A 265 1.67 7.65 -14.89
C PHE A 265 1.27 6.22 -15.31
N MET A 266 2.14 5.24 -15.12
CA MET A 266 1.86 3.84 -15.48
C MET A 266 0.69 3.26 -14.68
N ASP A 267 0.60 3.58 -13.40
CA ASP A 267 -0.51 3.15 -12.54
C ASP A 267 -1.84 3.76 -12.98
N LEU A 268 -1.87 5.06 -13.25
CA LEU A 268 -3.06 5.75 -13.72
C LEU A 268 -3.49 5.29 -15.13
N LEU A 269 -2.53 5.08 -16.02
CA LEU A 269 -2.82 4.57 -17.37
C LEU A 269 -3.46 3.19 -17.32
N ARG A 270 -2.90 2.26 -16.53
CA ARG A 270 -3.48 0.91 -16.35
C ARG A 270 -4.84 0.96 -15.68
N ALA A 271 -5.03 1.82 -14.69
CA ALA A 271 -6.30 2.01 -14.01
C ALA A 271 -7.37 2.56 -14.97
N GLY A 272 -7.04 3.57 -15.77
CA GLY A 272 -7.93 4.14 -16.77
C GLY A 272 -8.36 3.12 -17.84
N VAL A 273 -7.40 2.38 -18.41
CA VAL A 273 -7.67 1.28 -19.35
C VAL A 273 -8.60 0.24 -18.72
N SER A 274 -8.26 -0.26 -17.53
CA SER A 274 -9.07 -1.27 -16.84
C SER A 274 -10.48 -0.77 -16.49
N SER A 275 -10.62 0.50 -16.11
CA SER A 275 -11.92 1.12 -15.81
C SER A 275 -12.79 1.20 -17.03
N ALA A 276 -12.28 1.71 -18.16
CA ALA A 276 -13.02 1.83 -19.40
C ALA A 276 -13.46 0.47 -19.96
N VAL A 277 -12.58 -0.53 -19.96
CA VAL A 277 -12.89 -1.89 -20.42
C VAL A 277 -13.95 -2.55 -19.54
N ARG A 278 -13.87 -2.40 -18.20
CA ARG A 278 -14.89 -2.92 -17.28
C ARG A 278 -16.24 -2.22 -17.45
N ALA A 279 -16.26 -0.90 -17.66
CA ALA A 279 -17.46 -0.14 -17.89
C ALA A 279 -18.15 -0.59 -19.20
N ALA A 280 -17.37 -0.75 -20.27
CA ALA A 280 -17.88 -1.26 -21.55
C ALA A 280 -18.44 -2.69 -21.45
N ALA A 281 -17.74 -3.58 -20.76
CA ALA A 281 -18.19 -4.95 -20.54
C ALA A 281 -19.51 -5.06 -19.75
N ARG A 282 -19.83 -4.02 -18.95
CA ARG A 282 -21.07 -3.93 -18.15
C ARG A 282 -22.16 -3.11 -18.84
N GLY A 283 -21.91 -2.54 -20.03
CA GLY A 283 -22.83 -1.62 -20.70
C GLY A 283 -23.02 -0.29 -19.96
N GLN A 284 -22.01 0.15 -19.21
CA GLN A 284 -22.02 1.36 -18.38
C GLN A 284 -20.95 2.38 -18.83
N ALA A 285 -20.33 2.14 -20.00
CA ALA A 285 -19.32 3.04 -20.53
C ALA A 285 -19.95 4.35 -21.02
N ASP A 286 -19.27 5.46 -20.76
CA ASP A 286 -19.60 6.73 -21.37
C ASP A 286 -19.16 6.76 -22.85
N PRO A 287 -19.60 7.77 -23.65
CA PRO A 287 -19.26 7.83 -25.07
C PRO A 287 -17.76 7.93 -25.39
N GLU A 288 -16.92 8.42 -24.46
CA GLU A 288 -15.46 8.48 -24.64
C GLU A 288 -14.86 7.11 -24.41
N GLN A 289 -15.28 6.42 -23.35
CA GLN A 289 -14.87 5.04 -23.05
C GLN A 289 -15.31 4.07 -24.14
N GLU A 290 -16.52 4.21 -24.67
CA GLU A 290 -16.99 3.39 -25.80
C GLU A 290 -16.09 3.56 -27.03
N ARG A 291 -15.78 4.81 -27.40
CA ARG A 291 -14.86 5.11 -28.52
C ARG A 291 -13.48 4.55 -28.30
N MET A 292 -12.95 4.67 -27.07
CA MET A 292 -11.67 4.12 -26.68
C MET A 292 -11.65 2.59 -26.84
N VAL A 293 -12.63 1.90 -26.25
CA VAL A 293 -12.68 0.44 -26.23
C VAL A 293 -12.91 -0.13 -27.63
N ALA A 294 -13.64 0.58 -28.51
CA ALA A 294 -13.89 0.16 -29.89
C ALA A 294 -12.64 0.13 -30.78
N VAL A 295 -11.52 0.73 -30.37
CA VAL A 295 -10.27 0.77 -31.17
C VAL A 295 -9.65 -0.60 -31.38
N ARG A 296 -9.89 -1.53 -30.45
CA ARG A 296 -9.35 -2.90 -30.52
C ARG A 296 -10.28 -3.91 -29.85
N PRO A 297 -10.15 -5.23 -30.17
CA PRO A 297 -10.89 -6.29 -29.49
C PRO A 297 -10.63 -6.31 -27.98
N ILE A 298 -11.60 -6.79 -27.21
CA ILE A 298 -11.52 -6.83 -25.73
C ILE A 298 -10.30 -7.62 -25.23
N ASP A 299 -9.97 -8.73 -25.88
CA ASP A 299 -8.81 -9.57 -25.53
C ASP A 299 -7.48 -8.81 -25.69
N ALA A 300 -7.37 -7.95 -26.72
CA ALA A 300 -6.18 -7.12 -26.92
C ALA A 300 -5.99 -6.04 -25.86
N TRP A 301 -7.02 -5.68 -25.12
CA TRP A 301 -6.91 -4.79 -23.98
C TRP A 301 -6.29 -5.48 -22.76
N ASP A 302 -6.57 -6.77 -22.55
CA ASP A 302 -5.91 -7.57 -21.50
C ASP A 302 -4.42 -7.74 -21.80
N ASP A 303 -4.06 -8.08 -23.05
CA ASP A 303 -2.67 -8.17 -23.49
C ASP A 303 -1.92 -6.84 -23.29
N LEU A 304 -2.56 -5.71 -23.63
CA LEU A 304 -2.00 -4.38 -23.38
C LEU A 304 -1.77 -4.14 -21.89
N TRP A 305 -2.76 -4.43 -21.04
CA TRP A 305 -2.66 -4.22 -19.59
C TRP A 305 -1.53 -5.05 -18.99
N GLN A 306 -1.39 -6.31 -19.41
CA GLN A 306 -0.29 -7.18 -18.99
C GLN A 306 1.06 -6.68 -19.52
N GLY A 307 1.12 -6.18 -20.76
CA GLY A 307 2.30 -5.57 -21.36
C GLY A 307 2.78 -4.34 -20.59
N LEU A 308 1.85 -3.42 -20.26
CA LEU A 308 2.14 -2.24 -19.44
C LEU A 308 2.62 -2.61 -18.03
N THR A 309 2.02 -3.63 -17.42
CA THR A 309 2.43 -4.13 -16.10
C THR A 309 3.86 -4.67 -16.14
N ARG A 310 4.17 -5.50 -17.13
CA ARG A 310 5.52 -6.06 -17.31
C ARG A 310 6.54 -4.97 -17.57
N LEU A 311 6.22 -4.00 -18.42
CA LEU A 311 7.09 -2.86 -18.74
C LEU A 311 7.43 -2.06 -17.49
N GLN A 312 6.46 -1.79 -16.63
CA GLN A 312 6.69 -1.08 -15.37
C GLN A 312 7.57 -1.90 -14.42
N ASP A 313 7.24 -3.18 -14.18
CA ASP A 313 7.99 -4.07 -13.30
C ASP A 313 9.46 -4.21 -13.74
N GLU A 314 9.70 -4.38 -15.05
CA GLU A 314 11.04 -4.49 -15.60
C GLU A 314 11.82 -3.17 -15.49
N THR A 315 11.17 -2.04 -15.77
CA THR A 315 11.78 -0.71 -15.67
C THR A 315 12.23 -0.42 -14.24
N GLU A 316 11.39 -0.71 -13.26
CA GLU A 316 11.70 -0.50 -11.84
C GLU A 316 12.74 -1.50 -11.31
N ARG A 317 12.60 -2.77 -11.69
CA ARG A 317 13.49 -3.85 -11.23
C ARG A 317 14.91 -3.70 -11.75
N PHE A 318 15.05 -3.34 -13.03
CA PHE A 318 16.36 -3.24 -13.70
C PHE A 318 16.87 -1.81 -13.81
N ALA A 319 16.14 -0.83 -13.26
CA ALA A 319 16.45 0.60 -13.32
C ALA A 319 16.66 1.07 -14.77
N LEU A 320 15.74 0.68 -15.67
CA LEU A 320 15.78 1.08 -17.07
C LEU A 320 15.42 2.55 -17.24
N ASP A 321 15.64 3.08 -18.44
CA ASP A 321 15.32 4.47 -18.78
C ASP A 321 13.80 4.70 -18.75
N LYS A 322 13.35 5.49 -17.77
CA LYS A 322 11.93 5.79 -17.53
C LYS A 322 11.29 6.52 -18.71
N ARG A 323 12.04 7.42 -19.38
CA ARG A 323 11.57 8.14 -20.55
C ARG A 323 11.25 7.18 -21.69
N GLN A 324 12.17 6.27 -22.00
CA GLN A 324 11.97 5.27 -23.04
C GLN A 324 10.83 4.32 -22.68
N ALA A 325 10.68 3.95 -21.43
CA ALA A 325 9.58 3.11 -20.96
C ALA A 325 8.21 3.79 -21.15
N ILE A 326 8.08 5.10 -20.87
CA ILE A 326 6.84 5.86 -21.15
C ILE A 326 6.54 5.83 -22.66
N VAL A 327 7.52 6.11 -23.51
CA VAL A 327 7.34 6.09 -24.98
C VAL A 327 6.93 4.71 -25.47
N ALA A 328 7.55 3.65 -24.95
CA ALA A 328 7.18 2.26 -25.29
C ALA A 328 5.74 1.93 -24.85
N GLY A 329 5.33 2.32 -23.64
CA GLY A 329 3.96 2.15 -23.15
C GLY A 329 2.92 2.89 -24.01
N LEU A 330 3.23 4.10 -24.43
CA LEU A 330 2.40 4.87 -25.37
C LEU A 330 2.34 4.21 -26.76
N GLY A 331 3.44 3.64 -27.23
CA GLY A 331 3.48 2.86 -28.46
C GLY A 331 2.58 1.62 -28.39
N MET A 332 2.59 0.89 -27.29
CA MET A 332 1.67 -0.23 -27.05
C MET A 332 0.21 0.23 -27.05
N LEU A 333 -0.09 1.39 -26.45
CA LEU A 333 -1.44 1.94 -26.39
C LEU A 333 -1.97 2.31 -27.76
N THR A 334 -1.16 2.92 -28.62
CA THR A 334 -1.56 3.38 -29.96
C THR A 334 -1.42 2.32 -31.06
N GLY A 335 -0.80 1.18 -30.76
CA GLY A 335 -0.50 0.14 -31.76
C GLY A 335 0.62 0.52 -32.75
N THR A 336 1.34 1.59 -32.47
CA THR A 336 2.53 2.00 -33.22
C THR A 336 3.77 1.43 -32.55
N THR A 337 4.39 0.45 -33.18
CA THR A 337 5.72 -0.04 -32.75
C THR A 337 6.71 1.11 -32.93
N PRO A 338 7.56 1.43 -31.94
CA PRO A 338 8.58 2.48 -32.06
C PRO A 338 9.66 2.12 -33.05
#